data_66982677614d2934936489e674007607
#
_entry.id   66982677614d2934936489e674007607
#
_cell.length_a   1.000
_cell.length_b   1.000
_cell.length_c   1.000
_cell.angle_alpha   90.00
_cell.angle_beta   90.00
_cell.angle_gamma   90.00
#
_symmetry.space_group_name_H-M   'P 1'
#
loop_
_entity.id
_entity.type
_entity.pdbx_description
1 polymer ?
#
loop_
_entity_poly.entity_id
_entity_poly.type
_entity_poly.pdbx_seq_one_letter_code
_entity_poly.pdbx_strand_id
1 'polypeptide(L)'
;MSDDYTKVYDSVHNYYDDCCQDFLKIAAMKNLSPIYNPNWETDGDLLNCLTFMKEYIESQNLPNIENLQIFQKSGVTPALFFLAKNPNLKENYTILFISHIDKIPFGTGWTRCQPDRPVISDGCLYGRGTSISLYAIFNIIGVLKACEENKKERPHIAVLIESSYESGSKDLIANLENASSLMGEINQVFCLDTWGPTKENFHYMKSCRGYISFDLKITTGLENVHSGFYGGIIPDPIMIFNNILSNKIETIEKSEDELATNIKIPLLEYEATEEEKAEGKSLVGACGFKIVNMFPYFGCSDLIGSKNQVKEDDYLTAYINGVLRPSLSIIGFEEMPTIENASGSIKPNICARLCFRTPPILDTTEGFSKLKELITSNPPFGAKIEILNEDICPGVDLVKTNNCITKAMVDSFDKYYQKMKRKITLPVRMGRSCPCLYYLTQKFKNIPIFASGCGNTFSDNVRDGNENINLIKLINYTVSMTYYVCDFRNYMK
;
A
#
# COMPACT_ATOMS: atom_id res chain seq x y z
N MET A 1 9.63 -24.85 24.82
CA MET A 1 9.44 -23.39 24.80
C MET A 1 9.51 -22.89 26.22
N SER A 2 9.95 -21.67 26.52
CA SER A 2 9.81 -21.17 27.89
C SER A 2 8.31 -20.94 28.14
N ASP A 3 7.88 -21.11 29.37
CA ASP A 3 6.49 -20.94 29.84
C ASP A 3 5.87 -19.59 29.37
N ASP A 4 6.67 -18.54 29.34
CA ASP A 4 6.26 -17.20 28.92
C ASP A 4 5.76 -17.11 27.45
N TYR A 5 6.45 -17.76 26.50
CA TYR A 5 6.06 -17.72 25.10
C TYR A 5 4.80 -18.51 24.80
N THR A 6 4.63 -19.61 25.48
CA THR A 6 3.42 -20.43 25.39
C THR A 6 2.22 -19.62 25.88
N LYS A 7 2.35 -18.94 27.02
CA LYS A 7 1.27 -18.11 27.58
C LYS A 7 0.85 -16.99 26.67
N VAL A 8 1.79 -16.22 26.11
CA VAL A 8 1.46 -15.13 25.17
C VAL A 8 0.81 -15.68 23.90
N TYR A 9 1.33 -16.80 23.36
CA TYR A 9 0.72 -17.43 22.18
C TYR A 9 -0.71 -17.90 22.47
N ASP A 10 -0.91 -18.59 23.60
CA ASP A 10 -2.23 -19.11 23.99
C ASP A 10 -3.24 -17.97 24.22
N SER A 11 -2.82 -16.87 24.86
CA SER A 11 -3.67 -15.68 25.02
C SER A 11 -4.13 -15.11 23.68
N VAL A 12 -3.19 -14.97 22.73
CA VAL A 12 -3.51 -14.46 21.39
C VAL A 12 -4.38 -15.45 20.61
N HIS A 13 -4.07 -16.75 20.69
CA HIS A 13 -4.84 -17.78 20.00
C HIS A 13 -6.30 -17.80 20.48
N ASN A 14 -6.52 -17.88 21.79
CA ASN A 14 -7.86 -17.88 22.40
C ASN A 14 -8.64 -16.62 22.02
N TYR A 15 -7.97 -15.47 22.01
CA TYR A 15 -8.59 -14.22 21.56
C TYR A 15 -9.10 -14.29 20.12
N TYR A 16 -8.33 -14.88 19.19
CA TYR A 16 -8.79 -15.03 17.80
C TYR A 16 -9.91 -16.05 17.65
N ASP A 17 -9.94 -17.10 18.45
CA ASP A 17 -11.07 -18.03 18.46
C ASP A 17 -12.38 -17.31 18.84
N ASP A 18 -12.31 -16.36 19.77
CA ASP A 18 -13.47 -15.58 20.21
C ASP A 18 -13.88 -14.50 19.21
N CYS A 19 -12.93 -13.79 18.59
CA CYS A 19 -13.21 -12.60 17.77
C CYS A 19 -13.42 -12.86 16.26
N CYS A 20 -13.21 -14.07 15.77
CA CYS A 20 -13.35 -14.39 14.33
C CYS A 20 -14.72 -14.03 13.75
N GLN A 21 -15.80 -14.16 14.54
CA GLN A 21 -17.15 -13.80 14.07
C GLN A 21 -17.33 -12.29 13.91
N ASP A 22 -16.71 -11.48 14.78
CA ASP A 22 -16.75 -10.03 14.65
C ASP A 22 -15.87 -9.57 13.48
N PHE A 23 -14.78 -10.27 13.20
CA PHE A 23 -13.99 -10.02 12.00
C PHE A 23 -14.80 -10.31 10.71
N LEU A 24 -15.58 -11.40 10.67
CA LEU A 24 -16.48 -11.66 9.54
C LEU A 24 -17.53 -10.54 9.38
N LYS A 25 -18.13 -10.05 10.47
CA LYS A 25 -19.11 -8.95 10.40
C LYS A 25 -18.53 -7.69 9.76
N ILE A 26 -17.32 -7.27 10.18
CA ILE A 26 -16.68 -6.07 9.62
C ILE A 26 -16.26 -6.28 8.16
N ALA A 27 -15.83 -7.50 7.81
CA ALA A 27 -15.49 -7.85 6.44
C ALA A 27 -16.72 -7.84 5.50
N ALA A 28 -17.93 -8.05 6.01
CA ALA A 28 -19.19 -7.97 5.25
C ALA A 28 -19.67 -6.53 5.00
N MET A 29 -19.19 -5.53 5.74
CA MET A 29 -19.66 -4.15 5.63
C MET A 29 -19.25 -3.50 4.29
N LYS A 30 -20.02 -2.50 3.85
CA LYS A 30 -19.84 -1.83 2.54
C LYS A 30 -18.89 -0.63 2.55
N ASN A 31 -18.14 -0.39 3.56
CA ASN A 31 -17.24 0.73 3.81
C ASN A 31 -16.28 1.05 2.63
N LEU A 32 -16.86 1.44 1.49
CA LEU A 32 -16.10 1.84 0.30
C LEU A 32 -15.39 3.18 0.53
N SER A 33 -14.18 3.27 0.01
CA SER A 33 -13.41 4.51 0.01
C SER A 33 -14.09 5.61 -0.81
N PRO A 34 -13.94 6.89 -0.44
CA PRO A 34 -14.59 8.02 -1.12
C PRO A 34 -14.44 8.05 -2.64
N ILE A 35 -13.29 7.66 -3.18
CA ILE A 35 -13.06 7.62 -4.63
C ILE A 35 -14.01 6.65 -5.36
N TYR A 36 -14.52 5.65 -4.66
CA TYR A 36 -15.45 4.65 -5.19
C TYR A 36 -16.90 4.89 -4.75
N ASN A 37 -17.12 5.83 -3.84
CA ASN A 37 -18.43 6.14 -3.27
C ASN A 37 -18.62 7.65 -3.12
N PRO A 38 -19.15 8.34 -4.13
CA PRO A 38 -19.38 9.80 -4.06
C PRO A 38 -20.31 10.23 -2.93
N ASN A 39 -21.15 9.32 -2.41
CA ASN A 39 -22.11 9.60 -1.35
C ASN A 39 -21.59 9.24 0.05
N TRP A 40 -20.31 8.98 0.22
CA TRP A 40 -19.68 8.52 1.47
C TRP A 40 -20.02 9.38 2.70
N GLU A 41 -20.25 10.69 2.52
CA GLU A 41 -20.59 11.61 3.63
C GLU A 41 -22.04 11.45 4.09
N THR A 42 -22.92 10.97 3.22
CA THR A 42 -24.38 10.95 3.47
C THR A 42 -24.97 9.56 3.64
N ASP A 43 -24.35 8.51 3.13
CA ASP A 43 -24.87 7.13 3.26
C ASP A 43 -24.57 6.48 4.62
N GLY A 44 -23.56 6.99 5.33
CA GLY A 44 -23.20 6.53 6.67
C GLY A 44 -22.39 5.22 6.70
N ASP A 45 -22.03 4.61 5.57
CA ASP A 45 -21.38 3.31 5.54
C ASP A 45 -20.01 3.30 6.27
N LEU A 46 -19.17 4.33 6.07
CA LEU A 46 -17.91 4.49 6.79
C LEU A 46 -18.11 4.69 8.29
N LEU A 47 -19.09 5.53 8.65
CA LEU A 47 -19.42 5.80 10.05
C LEU A 47 -19.95 4.56 10.76
N ASN A 48 -20.82 3.79 10.11
CA ASN A 48 -21.36 2.53 10.65
C ASN A 48 -20.25 1.52 10.94
N CYS A 49 -19.25 1.43 10.06
CA CYS A 49 -18.10 0.56 10.26
C CYS A 49 -17.25 0.99 11.46
N LEU A 50 -16.96 2.28 11.59
CA LEU A 50 -16.23 2.82 12.75
C LEU A 50 -17.03 2.70 14.05
N THR A 51 -18.36 2.85 14.00
CA THR A 51 -19.24 2.65 15.16
C THR A 51 -19.18 1.20 15.62
N PHE A 52 -19.27 0.25 14.70
CA PHE A 52 -19.10 -1.16 15.03
C PHE A 52 -17.73 -1.43 15.68
N MET A 53 -16.64 -0.85 15.15
CA MET A 53 -15.31 -1.00 15.75
C MET A 53 -15.26 -0.41 17.17
N LYS A 54 -15.87 0.76 17.38
CA LYS A 54 -15.96 1.40 18.69
C LYS A 54 -16.67 0.49 19.69
N GLU A 55 -17.86 -0.02 19.34
CA GLU A 55 -18.64 -0.95 20.16
C GLU A 55 -17.86 -2.24 20.43
N TYR A 56 -17.15 -2.75 19.44
CA TYR A 56 -16.27 -3.91 19.61
C TYR A 56 -15.17 -3.64 20.64
N ILE A 57 -14.47 -2.49 20.58
CA ILE A 57 -13.45 -2.11 21.57
C ILE A 57 -14.05 -2.01 22.97
N GLU A 58 -15.21 -1.37 23.12
CA GLU A 58 -15.94 -1.23 24.39
C GLU A 58 -16.29 -2.61 24.98
N SER A 59 -16.75 -3.55 24.15
CA SER A 59 -17.12 -4.90 24.57
C SER A 59 -15.94 -5.73 25.10
N GLN A 60 -14.71 -5.37 24.74
CA GLN A 60 -13.51 -6.07 25.20
C GLN A 60 -13.14 -5.78 26.64
N ASN A 61 -13.74 -4.78 27.28
CA ASN A 61 -13.55 -4.39 28.68
C ASN A 61 -12.06 -4.21 29.05
N LEU A 62 -11.27 -3.67 28.14
CA LEU A 62 -9.84 -3.42 28.39
C LEU A 62 -9.68 -2.27 29.39
N PRO A 63 -8.79 -2.40 30.39
CA PRO A 63 -8.55 -1.32 31.34
C PRO A 63 -7.80 -0.15 30.67
N ASN A 64 -8.04 1.05 31.21
CA ASN A 64 -7.31 2.27 30.83
C ASN A 64 -7.41 2.66 29.34
N ILE A 65 -8.52 2.36 28.71
CA ILE A 65 -8.87 2.94 27.40
C ILE A 65 -9.43 4.32 27.64
N GLU A 66 -8.76 5.33 27.13
CA GLU A 66 -9.13 6.74 27.24
C GLU A 66 -9.44 7.32 25.85
N ASN A 67 -10.30 8.32 25.79
CA ASN A 67 -10.61 9.09 24.57
C ASN A 67 -11.09 8.24 23.39
N LEU A 68 -11.82 7.16 23.64
CA LEU A 68 -12.41 6.33 22.58
C LEU A 68 -13.55 7.09 21.90
N GLN A 69 -13.29 7.61 20.71
CA GLN A 69 -14.23 8.45 19.98
C GLN A 69 -14.04 8.37 18.46
N ILE A 70 -15.07 8.78 17.74
CA ILE A 70 -15.04 8.93 16.29
C ILE A 70 -15.04 10.43 15.98
N PHE A 71 -14.01 10.89 15.27
CA PHE A 71 -13.96 12.25 14.73
C PHE A 71 -14.88 12.34 13.51
N GLN A 72 -15.72 13.35 13.49
CA GLN A 72 -16.61 13.65 12.38
C GLN A 72 -16.56 15.16 12.10
N LYS A 73 -16.28 15.52 10.86
CA LYS A 73 -16.29 16.90 10.39
C LYS A 73 -16.74 16.90 8.93
N SER A 74 -17.65 17.79 8.56
CA SER A 74 -18.09 17.87 7.17
C SER A 74 -16.96 18.06 6.20
N GLY A 75 -16.98 17.31 5.10
CA GLY A 75 -15.93 17.28 4.07
C GLY A 75 -14.64 16.56 4.46
N VAL A 76 -14.59 15.94 5.65
CA VAL A 76 -13.44 15.13 6.13
C VAL A 76 -13.95 13.74 6.48
N THR A 77 -13.31 12.71 5.95
CA THR A 77 -13.70 11.32 6.26
C THR A 77 -13.57 11.03 7.75
N PRO A 78 -14.50 10.28 8.34
CA PRO A 78 -14.47 9.99 9.77
C PRO A 78 -13.27 9.12 10.13
N ALA A 79 -12.79 9.26 11.37
CA ALA A 79 -11.71 8.44 11.91
C ALA A 79 -11.99 8.05 13.36
N LEU A 80 -11.60 6.83 13.74
CA LEU A 80 -11.67 6.34 15.11
C LEU A 80 -10.34 6.60 15.82
N PHE A 81 -10.41 7.10 17.05
CA PHE A 81 -9.26 7.28 17.92
C PHE A 81 -9.50 6.71 19.31
N PHE A 82 -8.43 6.15 19.90
CA PHE A 82 -8.36 5.87 21.34
C PHE A 82 -6.91 5.85 21.84
N LEU A 83 -6.75 6.02 23.16
CA LEU A 83 -5.49 5.90 23.87
C LEU A 83 -5.58 4.76 24.90
N ALA A 84 -4.81 3.69 24.73
CA ALA A 84 -4.61 2.66 25.74
C ALA A 84 -3.45 3.06 26.66
N LYS A 85 -3.78 3.75 27.75
CA LYS A 85 -2.81 4.28 28.69
C LYS A 85 -2.19 3.17 29.55
N ASN A 86 -0.93 3.29 29.89
CA ASN A 86 -0.31 2.51 30.95
C ASN A 86 -0.09 3.41 32.17
N PRO A 87 -0.93 3.33 33.21
CA PRO A 87 -0.82 4.20 34.39
C PRO A 87 0.45 3.96 35.24
N ASN A 88 1.10 2.80 35.05
CA ASN A 88 2.31 2.43 35.79
C ASN A 88 3.60 2.87 35.08
N LEU A 89 3.50 3.37 33.84
CA LEU A 89 4.65 3.83 33.06
C LEU A 89 5.12 5.17 33.61
N LYS A 90 6.39 5.25 34.00
CA LYS A 90 7.00 6.48 34.51
C LYS A 90 7.46 7.41 33.40
N GLU A 91 7.89 6.83 32.31
CA GLU A 91 8.35 7.51 31.11
C GLU A 91 7.16 7.89 30.19
N ASN A 92 7.22 9.03 29.57
CA ASN A 92 6.22 9.40 28.57
C ASN A 92 6.62 8.84 27.21
N TYR A 93 6.31 7.57 26.97
CA TYR A 93 6.59 6.88 25.70
C TYR A 93 5.32 6.35 25.08
N THR A 94 5.00 6.83 23.88
CA THR A 94 3.79 6.47 23.14
C THR A 94 4.13 5.91 21.77
N ILE A 95 3.58 4.76 21.43
CA ILE A 95 3.55 4.22 20.06
C ILE A 95 2.20 4.54 19.45
N LEU A 96 2.20 5.23 18.30
CA LEU A 96 1.00 5.49 17.52
C LEU A 96 0.81 4.39 16.48
N PHE A 97 -0.28 3.63 16.58
CA PHE A 97 -0.72 2.70 15.56
C PHE A 97 -1.65 3.39 14.57
N ILE A 98 -1.34 3.25 13.29
CA ILE A 98 -2.14 3.77 12.17
C ILE A 98 -2.61 2.61 11.30
N SER A 99 -3.89 2.63 10.97
CA SER A 99 -4.51 1.73 9.99
C SER A 99 -5.74 2.38 9.38
N HIS A 100 -6.45 1.64 8.51
CA HIS A 100 -7.65 2.15 7.85
C HIS A 100 -8.76 1.10 7.76
N ILE A 101 -9.98 1.56 7.52
CA ILE A 101 -11.14 0.66 7.36
C ILE A 101 -11.70 0.64 5.94
N ASP A 102 -11.45 1.68 5.15
CA ASP A 102 -12.04 1.81 3.83
C ASP A 102 -11.53 0.77 2.83
N LYS A 103 -12.39 0.40 1.91
CA LYS A 103 -12.19 -0.68 0.95
C LYS A 103 -12.28 -0.20 -0.48
N ILE A 104 -11.69 -0.97 -1.38
CA ILE A 104 -12.01 -0.94 -2.80
C ILE A 104 -13.29 -1.76 -3.07
N PRO A 105 -13.95 -1.60 -4.24
CA PRO A 105 -15.08 -2.42 -4.64
C PRO A 105 -14.79 -3.91 -4.59
N PHE A 106 -15.83 -4.71 -4.44
CA PHE A 106 -15.69 -6.17 -4.36
C PHE A 106 -15.05 -6.79 -5.60
N GLY A 107 -15.29 -6.23 -6.80
CA GLY A 107 -14.79 -6.79 -8.04
C GLY A 107 -15.46 -8.14 -8.39
N THR A 108 -14.78 -8.91 -9.22
CA THR A 108 -15.23 -10.23 -9.73
C THR A 108 -14.30 -11.35 -9.26
N GLY A 109 -14.54 -12.59 -9.70
CA GLY A 109 -13.63 -13.71 -9.43
C GLY A 109 -13.82 -14.39 -8.06
N TRP A 110 -14.88 -14.08 -7.32
CA TRP A 110 -15.19 -14.70 -6.04
C TRP A 110 -15.78 -16.11 -6.26
N THR A 111 -15.08 -17.14 -5.81
CA THR A 111 -15.48 -18.55 -5.91
C THR A 111 -15.53 -19.27 -4.56
N ARG A 112 -14.86 -18.69 -3.52
CA ARG A 112 -14.82 -19.25 -2.17
C ARG A 112 -15.95 -18.75 -1.28
N CYS A 113 -16.43 -17.53 -1.54
CA CYS A 113 -17.57 -16.93 -0.84
C CYS A 113 -18.26 -15.92 -1.75
N GLN A 114 -19.44 -15.44 -1.36
CA GLN A 114 -19.98 -14.21 -1.92
C GLN A 114 -19.22 -13.03 -1.29
N PRO A 115 -18.91 -11.97 -2.04
CA PRO A 115 -18.08 -10.88 -1.55
C PRO A 115 -18.66 -10.13 -0.33
N ASP A 116 -19.98 -10.12 -0.17
CA ASP A 116 -20.74 -9.57 0.96
C ASP A 116 -21.02 -10.59 2.07
N ARG A 117 -20.58 -11.84 1.90
CA ARG A 117 -20.76 -12.95 2.85
C ARG A 117 -19.42 -13.64 3.09
N PRO A 118 -18.51 -12.99 3.82
CA PRO A 118 -17.19 -13.54 4.13
C PRO A 118 -17.33 -14.85 4.92
N VAL A 119 -16.35 -15.72 4.77
CA VAL A 119 -16.33 -17.04 5.41
C VAL A 119 -14.95 -17.38 5.94
N ILE A 120 -14.92 -18.29 6.92
CA ILE A 120 -13.67 -18.97 7.32
C ILE A 120 -13.69 -20.35 6.68
N SER A 121 -12.65 -20.65 5.90
CA SER A 121 -12.44 -21.95 5.26
C SER A 121 -10.94 -22.24 5.16
N ASP A 122 -10.56 -23.49 5.37
CA ASP A 122 -9.18 -23.97 5.24
C ASP A 122 -8.16 -23.15 6.03
N GLY A 123 -8.55 -22.67 7.23
CA GLY A 123 -7.70 -21.84 8.11
C GLY A 123 -7.48 -20.41 7.61
N CYS A 124 -8.24 -19.97 6.61
CA CYS A 124 -8.21 -18.60 6.08
C CYS A 124 -9.57 -17.92 6.24
N LEU A 125 -9.56 -16.61 6.50
CA LEU A 125 -10.74 -15.76 6.49
C LEU A 125 -10.81 -15.06 5.13
N TYR A 126 -11.85 -15.37 4.35
CA TYR A 126 -12.10 -14.83 3.02
C TYR A 126 -13.07 -13.65 3.10
N GLY A 127 -12.71 -12.53 2.49
CA GLY A 127 -13.51 -11.32 2.39
C GLY A 127 -12.70 -10.11 1.93
N ARG A 128 -13.35 -9.12 1.33
CA ARG A 128 -12.70 -7.88 0.89
C ARG A 128 -12.15 -7.10 2.09
N GLY A 129 -10.87 -6.71 2.01
CA GLY A 129 -10.17 -5.93 3.03
C GLY A 129 -9.54 -6.78 4.14
N THR A 130 -9.76 -8.10 4.15
CA THR A 130 -9.26 -8.98 5.22
C THR A 130 -7.74 -9.06 5.28
N SER A 131 -7.06 -9.00 4.14
CA SER A 131 -5.60 -9.06 4.05
C SER A 131 -4.93 -7.67 4.00
N ILE A 132 -5.73 -6.60 3.87
CA ILE A 132 -5.20 -5.24 3.74
C ILE A 132 -5.08 -4.58 5.10
N SER A 133 -6.20 -4.31 5.78
CA SER A 133 -6.22 -3.44 6.95
C SER A 133 -7.23 -3.82 8.02
N LEU A 134 -8.31 -4.52 7.68
CA LEU A 134 -9.37 -4.82 8.65
C LEU A 134 -8.90 -5.66 9.84
N TYR A 135 -7.82 -6.44 9.67
CA TYR A 135 -7.20 -7.20 10.75
C TYR A 135 -6.55 -6.31 11.81
N ALA A 136 -6.22 -5.07 11.50
CA ALA A 136 -5.37 -4.22 12.35
C ALA A 136 -5.98 -3.98 13.73
N ILE A 137 -7.28 -3.68 13.81
CA ILE A 137 -7.94 -3.47 15.09
C ILE A 137 -7.90 -4.74 15.95
N PHE A 138 -8.11 -5.91 15.35
CA PHE A 138 -8.04 -7.18 16.05
C PHE A 138 -6.60 -7.47 16.52
N ASN A 139 -5.59 -7.16 15.71
CA ASN A 139 -4.19 -7.27 16.14
C ASN A 139 -3.91 -6.38 17.36
N ILE A 140 -4.31 -5.11 17.32
CA ILE A 140 -4.05 -4.15 18.40
C ILE A 140 -4.75 -4.58 19.68
N ILE A 141 -6.01 -4.97 19.61
CA ILE A 141 -6.76 -5.47 20.78
C ILE A 141 -6.15 -6.79 21.29
N GLY A 142 -5.76 -7.70 20.41
CA GLY A 142 -5.04 -8.93 20.78
C GLY A 142 -3.73 -8.67 21.51
N VAL A 143 -2.95 -7.67 21.06
CA VAL A 143 -1.73 -7.22 21.77
C VAL A 143 -2.07 -6.69 23.17
N LEU A 144 -3.07 -5.83 23.30
CA LEU A 144 -3.48 -5.26 24.58
C LEU A 144 -3.94 -6.33 25.54
N LYS A 145 -4.77 -7.29 25.11
CA LYS A 145 -5.22 -8.42 25.92
C LYS A 145 -4.05 -9.31 26.36
N ALA A 146 -3.17 -9.67 25.41
CA ALA A 146 -2.01 -10.50 25.72
C ALA A 146 -1.07 -9.82 26.74
N CYS A 147 -0.89 -8.50 26.64
CA CYS A 147 -0.13 -7.73 27.64
C CYS A 147 -0.80 -7.78 29.02
N GLU A 148 -2.11 -7.55 29.08
CA GLU A 148 -2.86 -7.51 30.33
C GLU A 148 -2.88 -8.88 31.03
N GLU A 149 -3.27 -9.95 30.32
CA GLU A 149 -3.35 -11.32 30.84
C GLU A 149 -2.00 -11.85 31.34
N ASN A 150 -0.93 -11.50 30.62
CA ASN A 150 0.43 -11.94 30.96
C ASN A 150 1.19 -10.93 31.84
N LYS A 151 0.53 -9.85 32.29
CA LYS A 151 1.14 -8.79 33.13
C LYS A 151 2.41 -8.24 32.52
N LYS A 152 2.41 -8.03 31.21
CA LYS A 152 3.54 -7.45 30.47
C LYS A 152 3.53 -5.93 30.56
N GLU A 153 4.70 -5.36 30.81
CA GLU A 153 4.86 -3.91 30.68
C GLU A 153 4.77 -3.50 29.20
N ARG A 154 4.11 -2.38 28.93
CA ARG A 154 3.97 -1.80 27.62
C ARG A 154 4.03 -0.28 27.67
N PRO A 155 4.34 0.42 26.57
CA PRO A 155 4.20 1.87 26.49
C PRO A 155 2.72 2.30 26.44
N HIS A 156 2.47 3.59 26.36
CA HIS A 156 1.18 4.09 25.92
C HIS A 156 0.97 3.70 24.45
N ILE A 157 -0.24 3.33 24.10
CA ILE A 157 -0.61 2.97 22.74
C ILE A 157 -1.72 3.90 22.29
N ALA A 158 -1.40 4.84 21.39
CA ALA A 158 -2.39 5.63 20.68
C ALA A 158 -2.77 4.90 19.39
N VAL A 159 -4.04 4.93 19.03
CA VAL A 159 -4.55 4.27 17.81
C VAL A 159 -5.40 5.25 17.03
N LEU A 160 -5.08 5.40 15.74
CA LEU A 160 -5.91 6.14 14.80
C LEU A 160 -6.24 5.24 13.60
N ILE A 161 -7.53 5.08 13.32
CA ILE A 161 -8.03 4.31 12.18
C ILE A 161 -8.77 5.26 11.25
N GLU A 162 -8.18 5.52 10.08
CA GLU A 162 -8.75 6.39 9.05
C GLU A 162 -9.72 5.66 8.12
N SER A 163 -10.44 6.39 7.28
CA SER A 163 -11.38 5.86 6.30
C SER A 163 -11.24 6.49 4.89
N SER A 164 -10.03 6.92 4.52
CA SER A 164 -9.73 7.48 3.19
C SER A 164 -8.44 6.95 2.56
N TYR A 165 -7.90 5.87 3.06
CA TYR A 165 -6.60 5.33 2.63
C TYR A 165 -6.59 4.96 1.13
N GLU A 166 -7.60 4.24 0.66
CA GLU A 166 -7.72 3.82 -0.74
C GLU A 166 -8.02 5.01 -1.68
N SER A 167 -8.38 6.18 -1.10
CA SER A 167 -8.52 7.47 -1.79
C SER A 167 -7.28 8.37 -1.62
N GLY A 168 -6.15 7.82 -1.14
CA GLY A 168 -4.89 8.53 -1.00
C GLY A 168 -4.69 9.20 0.37
N SER A 169 -5.40 8.80 1.42
CA SER A 169 -5.26 9.32 2.80
C SER A 169 -5.34 10.85 2.90
N LYS A 170 -6.16 11.49 2.06
CA LYS A 170 -6.21 12.96 1.94
C LYS A 170 -6.59 13.65 3.25
N ASP A 171 -7.35 12.96 4.10
CA ASP A 171 -7.85 13.49 5.36
C ASP A 171 -7.03 13.05 6.59
N LEU A 172 -5.99 12.26 6.40
CA LEU A 172 -5.17 11.72 7.51
C LEU A 172 -4.57 12.84 8.37
N ILE A 173 -4.04 13.89 7.76
CA ILE A 173 -3.44 15.01 8.51
C ILE A 173 -4.49 15.72 9.37
N ALA A 174 -5.68 15.98 8.83
CA ALA A 174 -6.78 16.59 9.58
C ALA A 174 -7.20 15.71 10.77
N ASN A 175 -7.29 14.40 10.59
CA ASN A 175 -7.62 13.45 11.64
C ASN A 175 -6.51 13.33 12.70
N LEU A 176 -5.23 13.38 12.30
CA LEU A 176 -4.10 13.45 13.23
C LEU A 176 -4.08 14.75 14.04
N GLU A 177 -4.50 15.86 13.44
CA GLU A 177 -4.64 17.14 14.15
C GLU A 177 -5.77 17.10 15.17
N ASN A 178 -6.91 16.52 14.84
CA ASN A 178 -8.01 16.30 15.77
C ASN A 178 -7.59 15.44 16.99
N ALA A 179 -6.73 14.45 16.77
CA ALA A 179 -6.22 13.58 17.82
C ALA A 179 -5.02 14.16 18.60
N SER A 180 -4.38 15.23 18.13
CA SER A 180 -3.07 15.69 18.61
C SER A 180 -2.99 15.97 20.10
N SER A 181 -4.03 16.59 20.68
CA SER A 181 -4.10 16.88 22.12
C SER A 181 -4.39 15.67 23.00
N LEU A 182 -4.83 14.55 22.39
CA LEU A 182 -5.30 13.33 23.07
C LEU A 182 -4.23 12.22 23.05
N MET A 183 -3.32 12.24 22.07
CA MET A 183 -2.37 11.14 21.86
C MET A 183 -1.07 11.27 22.68
N GLY A 184 -0.81 12.45 23.29
CA GLY A 184 0.45 12.73 23.95
C GLY A 184 1.61 12.92 22.97
N GLU A 185 2.84 12.82 23.49
CA GLU A 185 4.04 12.85 22.66
C GLU A 185 4.26 11.49 21.98
N ILE A 186 4.33 11.51 20.65
CA ILE A 186 4.56 10.28 19.85
C ILE A 186 6.05 10.06 19.68
N ASN A 187 6.53 8.90 20.14
CA ASN A 187 7.93 8.50 20.06
C ASN A 187 8.18 7.51 18.93
N GLN A 188 7.12 6.88 18.42
CA GLN A 188 7.18 5.91 17.35
C GLN A 188 5.83 5.77 16.65
N VAL A 189 5.86 5.50 15.36
CA VAL A 189 4.67 5.15 14.57
C VAL A 189 4.74 3.70 14.12
N PHE A 190 3.64 2.96 14.26
CA PHE A 190 3.47 1.63 13.69
C PHE A 190 2.33 1.69 12.65
N CYS A 191 2.69 1.63 11.38
CA CYS A 191 1.73 1.66 10.27
C CYS A 191 1.37 0.23 9.86
N LEU A 192 0.12 -0.17 10.04
CA LEU A 192 -0.42 -1.51 9.78
C LEU A 192 -1.12 -1.56 8.42
N ASP A 193 -0.36 -1.45 7.35
CA ASP A 193 -0.90 -1.53 5.99
C ASP A 193 0.20 -1.82 4.96
N THR A 194 0.84 -2.96 5.07
CA THR A 194 1.78 -3.41 4.05
C THR A 194 1.69 -4.91 3.85
N TRP A 195 2.21 -5.41 2.71
CA TRP A 195 2.22 -6.83 2.36
C TRP A 195 3.63 -7.34 2.19
N GLY A 196 3.86 -8.54 2.67
CA GLY A 196 5.13 -9.24 2.46
C GLY A 196 5.18 -9.99 1.13
N PRO A 197 6.38 -10.29 0.63
CA PRO A 197 6.58 -11.04 -0.61
C PRO A 197 6.36 -12.54 -0.45
N THR A 198 6.37 -13.10 0.76
CA THR A 198 6.22 -14.54 1.02
C THR A 198 5.26 -14.83 2.17
N LYS A 199 4.72 -16.06 2.19
CA LYS A 199 3.87 -16.53 3.29
C LYS A 199 4.64 -16.77 4.59
N GLU A 200 5.91 -17.10 4.45
CA GLU A 200 6.73 -17.57 5.55
C GLU A 200 7.39 -16.45 6.35
N ASN A 201 7.49 -15.24 5.73
CA ASN A 201 8.20 -14.13 6.32
C ASN A 201 7.28 -12.97 6.68
N PHE A 202 7.60 -12.27 7.75
CA PHE A 202 7.13 -10.91 7.97
C PHE A 202 8.07 -9.92 7.28
N HIS A 203 7.68 -8.66 7.28
CA HIS A 203 8.45 -7.64 6.59
C HIS A 203 8.29 -6.29 7.28
N TYR A 204 9.21 -5.40 6.98
CA TYR A 204 9.05 -3.98 7.21
C TYR A 204 9.47 -3.19 5.99
N MET A 205 8.79 -2.10 5.75
CA MET A 205 9.03 -1.25 4.59
C MET A 205 10.24 -0.35 4.83
N LYS A 206 11.16 -0.28 3.88
CA LYS A 206 12.25 0.71 3.82
C LYS A 206 11.91 1.88 2.91
N SER A 207 11.21 1.61 1.81
CA SER A 207 10.80 2.66 0.86
C SER A 207 9.59 2.24 0.04
N CYS A 208 8.90 3.20 -0.53
CA CYS A 208 7.89 3.00 -1.56
C CYS A 208 8.02 4.06 -2.67
N ARG A 209 7.63 3.66 -3.90
CA ARG A 209 7.63 4.60 -5.03
C ARG A 209 6.56 5.67 -4.86
N GLY A 210 6.79 6.84 -5.44
CA GLY A 210 5.77 7.85 -5.67
C GLY A 210 4.94 7.56 -6.92
N TYR A 211 4.02 8.48 -7.24
CA TYR A 211 3.34 8.48 -8.52
C TYR A 211 3.03 9.90 -9.01
N ILE A 212 2.92 10.01 -10.33
CA ILE A 212 2.38 11.15 -11.05
C ILE A 212 1.30 10.59 -11.96
N SER A 213 0.06 11.04 -11.82
CA SER A 213 -1.04 10.65 -12.69
C SER A 213 -1.74 11.89 -13.24
N PHE A 214 -2.11 11.86 -14.51
CA PHE A 214 -2.84 12.93 -15.16
C PHE A 214 -3.52 12.44 -16.43
N ASP A 215 -4.47 13.23 -16.93
CA ASP A 215 -5.10 13.02 -18.22
C ASP A 215 -4.39 13.86 -19.28
N LEU A 216 -3.86 13.20 -20.30
CA LEU A 216 -3.25 13.81 -21.46
C LEU A 216 -4.30 13.90 -22.56
N LYS A 217 -4.78 15.12 -22.84
CA LYS A 217 -5.72 15.39 -23.93
C LYS A 217 -4.98 16.00 -25.10
N ILE A 218 -5.17 15.40 -26.29
CA ILE A 218 -4.57 15.84 -27.56
C ILE A 218 -5.70 16.13 -28.51
N THR A 219 -5.75 17.34 -29.03
CA THR A 219 -6.78 17.82 -29.99
C THR A 219 -6.13 18.27 -31.31
N THR A 220 -6.60 17.73 -32.41
CA THR A 220 -6.10 18.01 -33.77
C THR A 220 -7.17 18.61 -34.68
N GLY A 221 -8.44 18.54 -34.30
CA GLY A 221 -9.57 19.02 -35.11
C GLY A 221 -10.74 19.52 -34.27
N LEU A 222 -11.77 19.97 -34.93
CA LEU A 222 -12.99 20.50 -34.32
C LEU A 222 -14.12 19.45 -34.28
N GLU A 223 -14.12 18.53 -35.25
CA GLU A 223 -15.17 17.52 -35.43
C GLU A 223 -14.61 16.22 -36.02
N ASN A 224 -15.41 15.16 -35.98
CA ASN A 224 -15.09 13.90 -36.65
C ASN A 224 -15.06 14.11 -38.17
N VAL A 225 -14.05 13.55 -38.82
CA VAL A 225 -13.92 13.62 -40.28
C VAL A 225 -13.77 12.21 -40.88
N HIS A 226 -14.21 12.06 -42.14
CA HIS A 226 -14.11 10.77 -42.81
C HIS A 226 -12.66 10.45 -43.20
N SER A 227 -12.13 9.31 -42.72
CA SER A 227 -10.73 8.92 -42.91
C SER A 227 -10.32 8.73 -44.39
N GLY A 228 -11.27 8.34 -45.26
CA GLY A 228 -11.02 8.17 -46.69
C GLY A 228 -10.83 9.50 -47.43
N PHE A 229 -11.32 10.63 -46.89
CA PHE A 229 -11.15 11.96 -47.51
C PHE A 229 -10.04 12.76 -46.86
N TYR A 230 -9.83 12.57 -45.54
CA TYR A 230 -8.95 13.42 -44.75
C TYR A 230 -7.73 12.68 -44.21
N GLY A 231 -7.68 11.33 -44.34
CA GLY A 231 -6.53 10.55 -43.96
C GLY A 231 -5.29 10.93 -44.76
N GLY A 232 -4.17 11.15 -44.08
CA GLY A 232 -2.95 11.68 -44.68
C GLY A 232 -2.91 13.21 -44.84
N ILE A 233 -4.02 13.92 -44.52
CA ILE A 233 -4.12 15.38 -44.54
C ILE A 233 -4.25 15.94 -43.14
N ILE A 234 -5.18 15.38 -42.34
CA ILE A 234 -5.38 15.74 -40.95
C ILE A 234 -4.62 14.74 -40.06
N PRO A 235 -3.78 15.20 -39.11
CA PRO A 235 -3.08 14.31 -38.21
C PRO A 235 -4.05 13.62 -37.26
N ASP A 236 -3.91 12.30 -37.12
CA ASP A 236 -4.67 11.49 -36.16
C ASP A 236 -4.10 11.73 -34.76
N PRO A 237 -4.93 12.11 -33.76
CA PRO A 237 -4.45 12.40 -32.41
C PRO A 237 -3.81 11.19 -31.73
N ILE A 238 -4.19 9.95 -32.06
CA ILE A 238 -3.55 8.76 -31.51
C ILE A 238 -2.13 8.56 -32.05
N MET A 239 -1.87 8.98 -33.29
CA MET A 239 -0.50 8.94 -33.85
C MET A 239 0.40 9.99 -33.20
N ILE A 240 -0.16 11.12 -32.80
CA ILE A 240 0.56 12.15 -32.04
C ILE A 240 0.83 11.63 -30.63
N PHE A 241 -0.14 10.98 -29.99
CA PHE A 241 0.04 10.33 -28.68
C PHE A 241 1.19 9.33 -28.71
N ASN A 242 1.21 8.42 -29.69
CA ASN A 242 2.30 7.47 -29.85
C ASN A 242 3.65 8.18 -30.07
N ASN A 243 3.69 9.25 -30.83
CA ASN A 243 4.90 10.04 -31.06
C ASN A 243 5.42 10.67 -29.75
N ILE A 244 4.53 11.22 -28.91
CA ILE A 244 4.89 11.78 -27.61
C ILE A 244 5.47 10.68 -26.71
N LEU A 245 4.83 9.52 -26.62
CA LEU A 245 5.33 8.42 -25.83
C LEU A 245 6.71 7.96 -26.30
N SER A 246 6.88 7.70 -27.59
CA SER A 246 8.11 7.11 -28.12
C SER A 246 9.30 8.06 -28.14
N ASN A 247 9.06 9.37 -28.34
CA ASN A 247 10.13 10.33 -28.59
C ASN A 247 10.36 11.33 -27.45
N LYS A 248 9.39 11.51 -26.55
CA LYS A 248 9.51 12.49 -25.47
C LYS A 248 9.52 11.90 -24.08
N ILE A 249 8.73 10.84 -23.83
CA ILE A 249 8.50 10.33 -22.49
C ILE A 249 9.29 9.06 -22.25
N GLU A 250 9.26 8.11 -23.19
CA GLU A 250 9.71 6.75 -22.95
C GLU A 250 10.61 6.25 -24.06
N THR A 251 11.77 5.77 -23.69
CA THR A 251 12.68 5.06 -24.58
C THR A 251 12.67 3.59 -24.21
N ILE A 252 12.17 2.74 -25.10
CA ILE A 252 12.30 1.28 -24.98
C ILE A 252 13.64 0.90 -25.58
N GLU A 253 14.62 0.63 -24.74
CA GLU A 253 15.88 0.01 -25.18
C GLU A 253 15.69 -1.51 -25.22
N LYS A 254 15.88 -2.11 -26.39
CA LYS A 254 15.99 -3.56 -26.54
C LYS A 254 17.47 -3.93 -26.59
N SER A 255 17.95 -4.65 -25.58
CA SER A 255 19.11 -5.50 -25.75
C SER A 255 18.66 -6.96 -25.75
N GLU A 256 19.32 -7.81 -26.53
CA GLU A 256 18.98 -9.25 -26.58
C GLU A 256 19.22 -9.95 -25.24
N ASP A 257 20.01 -9.33 -24.36
CA ASP A 257 20.41 -9.85 -23.05
C ASP A 257 19.72 -9.16 -21.86
N GLU A 258 18.88 -8.14 -22.08
CA GLU A 258 18.21 -7.38 -21.03
C GLU A 258 16.72 -7.74 -20.92
N LEU A 259 16.18 -7.59 -19.71
CA LEU A 259 14.74 -7.65 -19.47
C LEU A 259 13.98 -6.80 -20.47
N ALA A 260 13.01 -7.38 -21.15
CA ALA A 260 12.21 -6.74 -22.21
C ALA A 260 11.41 -5.50 -21.75
N THR A 261 11.45 -5.15 -20.47
CA THR A 261 10.70 -4.09 -19.82
C THR A 261 11.56 -2.93 -19.32
N ASN A 262 12.80 -2.79 -19.81
CA ASN A 262 13.60 -1.60 -19.47
C ASN A 262 13.03 -0.35 -20.13
N ILE A 263 12.12 0.27 -19.40
CA ILE A 263 11.51 1.56 -19.73
C ILE A 263 12.41 2.61 -19.11
N LYS A 264 13.06 3.43 -19.94
CA LYS A 264 13.86 4.57 -19.48
C LYS A 264 13.05 5.84 -19.65
N ILE A 265 12.85 6.56 -18.56
CA ILE A 265 12.23 7.88 -18.55
C ILE A 265 13.31 8.86 -18.04
N PRO A 266 14.08 9.50 -18.92
CA PRO A 266 15.31 10.20 -18.52
C PRO A 266 15.14 11.22 -17.40
N LEU A 267 14.00 11.90 -17.34
CA LEU A 267 13.70 12.90 -16.32
C LEU A 267 13.40 12.32 -14.93
N LEU A 268 13.08 11.03 -14.87
CA LEU A 268 12.65 10.33 -13.66
C LEU A 268 13.63 9.22 -13.27
N GLU A 269 14.74 9.06 -14.00
CA GLU A 269 15.69 7.96 -13.77
C GLU A 269 16.33 8.03 -12.38
N TYR A 270 16.55 6.83 -11.85
CA TYR A 270 17.29 6.60 -10.62
C TYR A 270 18.15 5.36 -10.78
N GLU A 271 19.42 5.48 -10.44
CA GLU A 271 20.34 4.37 -10.41
C GLU A 271 20.46 3.83 -8.98
N ALA A 272 20.15 2.54 -8.81
CA ALA A 272 20.23 1.88 -7.52
C ALA A 272 21.67 1.83 -7.01
N THR A 273 21.89 2.15 -5.76
CA THR A 273 23.19 2.06 -5.09
C THR A 273 23.59 0.60 -4.88
N GLU A 274 24.88 0.36 -4.66
CA GLU A 274 25.38 -1.00 -4.37
C GLU A 274 24.77 -1.59 -3.08
N GLU A 275 24.46 -0.75 -2.10
CA GLU A 275 23.75 -1.17 -0.88
C GLU A 275 22.33 -1.65 -1.22
N GLU A 276 21.58 -0.90 -2.02
CA GLU A 276 20.23 -1.26 -2.46
C GLU A 276 20.21 -2.54 -3.31
N LYS A 277 21.21 -2.72 -4.17
CA LYS A 277 21.40 -3.96 -4.93
C LYS A 277 21.70 -5.15 -4.01
N ALA A 278 22.57 -4.97 -3.02
CA ALA A 278 22.88 -6.03 -2.05
C ALA A 278 21.67 -6.40 -1.18
N GLU A 279 20.86 -5.43 -0.75
CA GLU A 279 19.59 -5.68 -0.07
C GLU A 279 18.61 -6.45 -0.96
N GLY A 280 18.47 -6.03 -2.23
CA GLY A 280 17.62 -6.69 -3.20
C GLY A 280 18.04 -8.14 -3.43
N LYS A 281 19.34 -8.39 -3.58
CA LYS A 281 19.89 -9.75 -3.73
C LYS A 281 19.60 -10.64 -2.52
N SER A 282 19.74 -10.10 -1.32
CA SER A 282 19.41 -10.82 -0.08
C SER A 282 17.91 -11.17 0.00
N LEU A 283 17.03 -10.23 -0.39
CA LEU A 283 15.58 -10.45 -0.41
C LEU A 283 15.18 -11.49 -1.45
N VAL A 284 15.67 -11.37 -2.67
CA VAL A 284 15.42 -12.33 -3.77
C VAL A 284 15.87 -13.73 -3.37
N GLY A 285 17.05 -13.87 -2.76
CA GLY A 285 17.54 -15.14 -2.24
C GLY A 285 16.66 -15.72 -1.13
N ALA A 286 16.19 -14.88 -0.19
CA ALA A 286 15.27 -15.30 0.88
C ALA A 286 13.89 -15.73 0.35
N CYS A 287 13.43 -15.14 -0.74
CA CYS A 287 12.17 -15.50 -1.42
C CYS A 287 12.29 -16.76 -2.29
N GLY A 288 13.50 -17.30 -2.48
CA GLY A 288 13.74 -18.51 -3.24
C GLY A 288 13.28 -18.43 -4.70
N PHE A 289 13.55 -17.32 -5.38
CA PHE A 289 13.16 -17.05 -6.78
C PHE A 289 11.66 -17.17 -7.09
N LYS A 290 10.82 -17.26 -6.07
CA LYS A 290 9.35 -17.39 -6.24
C LYS A 290 8.68 -16.12 -6.78
N ILE A 291 9.35 -14.97 -6.69
CA ILE A 291 8.80 -13.70 -7.18
C ILE A 291 8.39 -13.78 -8.64
N VAL A 292 9.13 -14.51 -9.47
CA VAL A 292 8.84 -14.61 -10.90
C VAL A 292 7.70 -15.55 -11.23
N ASN A 293 7.52 -16.63 -10.47
CA ASN A 293 6.38 -17.53 -10.65
C ASN A 293 5.02 -16.85 -10.32
N MET A 294 5.06 -15.60 -9.89
CA MET A 294 3.91 -14.84 -9.46
C MET A 294 3.44 -13.81 -10.50
N PHE A 295 4.15 -13.63 -11.60
CA PHE A 295 3.69 -12.78 -12.69
C PHE A 295 2.73 -13.57 -13.59
N PRO A 296 1.46 -13.14 -13.74
CA PRO A 296 0.47 -13.83 -14.53
C PRO A 296 0.63 -13.57 -16.05
N TYR A 297 1.85 -13.72 -16.57
CA TYR A 297 2.15 -13.44 -17.97
C TYR A 297 2.38 -14.70 -18.77
N PHE A 298 1.96 -14.67 -20.03
CA PHE A 298 2.37 -15.60 -21.05
C PHE A 298 3.89 -15.53 -21.20
N GLY A 299 4.60 -16.66 -21.01
CA GLY A 299 6.03 -16.72 -21.23
C GLY A 299 6.85 -15.88 -20.24
N CYS A 300 6.58 -15.97 -18.93
CA CYS A 300 7.37 -15.27 -17.90
C CYS A 300 8.88 -15.45 -18.07
N SER A 301 9.33 -16.61 -18.53
CA SER A 301 10.71 -16.89 -18.87
C SER A 301 11.24 -16.00 -20.01
N ASP A 302 10.37 -15.63 -20.97
CA ASP A 302 10.76 -14.82 -22.12
C ASP A 302 10.75 -13.31 -21.79
N LEU A 303 9.95 -12.90 -20.82
CA LEU A 303 9.87 -11.52 -20.36
C LEU A 303 11.00 -11.14 -19.40
N ILE A 304 11.56 -12.10 -18.68
CA ILE A 304 12.59 -11.87 -17.66
C ILE A 304 13.99 -12.16 -18.20
N GLY A 305 14.14 -12.35 -19.50
CA GLY A 305 15.41 -12.56 -20.15
C GLY A 305 15.79 -14.04 -20.24
N SER A 306 16.23 -14.38 -21.37
CA SER A 306 16.77 -15.61 -21.89
C SER A 306 15.82 -16.81 -22.09
N LYS A 307 15.83 -17.26 -23.32
CA LYS A 307 15.16 -18.46 -23.82
C LYS A 307 15.57 -19.76 -23.11
N ASN A 308 16.52 -19.73 -22.18
CA ASN A 308 17.08 -20.98 -21.65
C ASN A 308 17.25 -21.11 -20.13
N GLN A 309 17.35 -20.06 -19.35
CA GLN A 309 17.38 -20.12 -17.87
C GLN A 309 17.34 -18.71 -17.26
N VAL A 310 16.36 -18.44 -16.40
CA VAL A 310 16.32 -17.21 -15.60
C VAL A 310 17.47 -17.27 -14.59
N LYS A 311 18.38 -16.29 -14.62
CA LYS A 311 19.52 -16.18 -13.73
C LYS A 311 19.17 -15.40 -12.48
N GLU A 312 19.96 -15.53 -11.42
CA GLU A 312 19.77 -14.77 -10.17
C GLU A 312 19.76 -13.25 -10.40
N ASP A 313 20.63 -12.78 -11.31
CA ASP A 313 20.73 -11.35 -11.64
C ASP A 313 19.48 -10.81 -12.37
N ASP A 314 18.76 -11.65 -13.11
CA ASP A 314 17.50 -11.26 -13.78
C ASP A 314 16.39 -10.96 -12.74
N TYR A 315 16.34 -11.76 -11.67
CA TYR A 315 15.40 -11.52 -10.57
C TYR A 315 15.73 -10.25 -9.79
N LEU A 316 17.02 -10.00 -9.57
CA LEU A 316 17.47 -8.76 -8.94
C LEU A 316 17.11 -7.56 -9.81
N THR A 317 17.37 -7.63 -11.12
CA THR A 317 17.01 -6.56 -12.07
C THR A 317 15.50 -6.31 -12.08
N ALA A 318 14.68 -7.36 -12.14
CA ALA A 318 13.22 -7.24 -12.06
C ALA A 318 12.76 -6.57 -10.75
N TYR A 319 13.34 -6.98 -9.63
CA TYR A 319 13.06 -6.37 -8.34
C TYR A 319 13.42 -4.88 -8.33
N ILE A 320 14.65 -4.52 -8.70
CA ILE A 320 15.13 -3.14 -8.75
C ILE A 320 14.23 -2.28 -9.65
N ASN A 321 13.90 -2.76 -10.84
CA ASN A 321 12.99 -2.08 -11.76
C ASN A 321 11.60 -1.86 -11.14
N GLY A 322 11.10 -2.86 -10.43
CA GLY A 322 9.78 -2.80 -9.80
C GLY A 322 9.68 -1.88 -8.59
N VAL A 323 10.78 -1.59 -7.87
CA VAL A 323 10.72 -0.88 -6.58
C VAL A 323 11.49 0.43 -6.52
N LEU A 324 12.48 0.66 -7.40
CA LEU A 324 13.34 1.86 -7.38
C LEU A 324 13.27 2.66 -8.68
N ARG A 325 13.00 2.03 -9.82
CA ARG A 325 13.02 2.72 -11.11
C ARG A 325 11.65 3.25 -11.52
N PRO A 326 11.60 4.27 -12.40
CA PRO A 326 10.35 4.78 -12.92
C PRO A 326 9.66 3.74 -13.81
N SER A 327 8.34 3.87 -13.93
CA SER A 327 7.57 3.12 -14.92
C SER A 327 6.35 3.94 -15.36
N LEU A 328 5.88 3.70 -16.59
CA LEU A 328 4.67 4.30 -17.13
C LEU A 328 3.63 3.23 -17.41
N SER A 329 2.40 3.49 -17.01
CA SER A 329 1.21 2.72 -17.39
C SER A 329 0.16 3.66 -17.96
N ILE A 330 -0.46 3.26 -19.06
CA ILE A 330 -1.65 3.93 -19.60
C ILE A 330 -2.84 3.20 -19.02
N ILE A 331 -3.62 3.87 -18.17
CA ILE A 331 -4.65 3.22 -17.35
C ILE A 331 -6.08 3.56 -17.75
N GLY A 332 -6.25 4.37 -18.78
CA GLY A 332 -7.56 4.69 -19.34
C GLY A 332 -7.48 5.47 -20.64
N PHE A 333 -8.54 5.33 -21.45
CA PHE A 333 -8.76 6.12 -22.66
C PHE A 333 -10.21 6.59 -22.69
N GLU A 334 -10.41 7.84 -23.13
CA GLU A 334 -11.70 8.40 -23.49
C GLU A 334 -11.72 8.77 -24.99
N GLU A 335 -12.91 8.96 -25.54
CA GLU A 335 -13.16 9.33 -26.94
C GLU A 335 -12.81 8.23 -27.98
N MET A 336 -12.34 7.08 -27.56
CA MET A 336 -12.04 5.95 -28.44
C MET A 336 -13.25 5.02 -28.54
N PRO A 337 -13.78 4.77 -29.76
CA PRO A 337 -14.85 3.79 -29.94
C PRO A 337 -14.36 2.38 -29.64
N THR A 338 -15.28 1.51 -29.18
CA THR A 338 -15.03 0.07 -29.15
C THR A 338 -14.87 -0.47 -30.58
N ILE A 339 -14.26 -1.64 -30.76
CA ILE A 339 -14.12 -2.26 -32.10
C ILE A 339 -15.48 -2.42 -32.79
N GLU A 340 -16.52 -2.77 -32.01
CA GLU A 340 -17.89 -2.95 -32.52
C GLU A 340 -18.50 -1.63 -33.04
N ASN A 341 -18.09 -0.49 -32.48
CA ASN A 341 -18.54 0.83 -32.86
C ASN A 341 -17.53 1.58 -33.72
N ALA A 342 -16.48 0.89 -34.20
CA ALA A 342 -15.48 1.50 -35.05
C ALA A 342 -16.09 1.93 -36.40
N SER A 343 -15.73 3.12 -36.85
CA SER A 343 -16.15 3.69 -38.11
C SER A 343 -14.95 4.27 -38.88
N GLY A 344 -15.08 4.46 -40.17
CA GLY A 344 -14.03 5.06 -41.01
C GLY A 344 -13.83 6.57 -40.75
N SER A 345 -13.70 6.98 -39.49
CA SER A 345 -13.54 8.38 -39.09
C SER A 345 -12.28 8.63 -38.28
N ILE A 346 -11.68 9.80 -38.45
CA ILE A 346 -10.63 10.35 -37.58
C ILE A 346 -11.32 11.17 -36.51
N LYS A 347 -11.03 10.89 -35.24
CA LYS A 347 -11.54 11.66 -34.10
C LYS A 347 -10.80 12.98 -33.96
N PRO A 348 -11.48 14.08 -33.53
CA PRO A 348 -10.79 15.36 -33.34
C PRO A 348 -9.86 15.39 -32.15
N ASN A 349 -10.06 14.53 -31.18
CA ASN A 349 -9.24 14.45 -29.95
C ASN A 349 -9.20 13.03 -29.38
N ILE A 350 -8.24 12.84 -28.49
CA ILE A 350 -8.09 11.67 -27.62
C ILE A 350 -7.74 12.16 -26.22
N CYS A 351 -8.22 11.48 -25.21
CA CYS A 351 -7.81 11.69 -23.82
C CYS A 351 -7.33 10.36 -23.23
N ALA A 352 -6.11 10.35 -22.71
CA ALA A 352 -5.53 9.15 -22.11
C ALA A 352 -5.04 9.44 -20.68
N ARG A 353 -5.40 8.60 -19.72
CA ARG A 353 -4.88 8.67 -18.36
C ARG A 353 -3.55 7.95 -18.26
N LEU A 354 -2.50 8.71 -17.94
CA LEU A 354 -1.15 8.23 -17.73
C LEU A 354 -0.89 8.11 -16.21
N CYS A 355 -0.19 7.06 -15.81
CA CYS A 355 0.26 6.87 -14.44
C CYS A 355 1.74 6.49 -14.43
N PHE A 356 2.57 7.41 -14.00
CA PHE A 356 4.00 7.19 -13.79
C PHE A 356 4.23 6.73 -12.35
N ARG A 357 5.00 5.69 -12.14
CA ARG A 357 5.63 5.41 -10.86
C ARG A 357 6.98 6.10 -10.82
N THR A 358 7.28 6.77 -9.72
CA THR A 358 8.52 7.54 -9.57
C THR A 358 9.41 6.92 -8.49
N PRO A 359 10.75 7.03 -8.61
CA PRO A 359 11.67 6.57 -7.58
C PRO A 359 11.34 7.14 -6.20
N PRO A 360 11.63 6.40 -5.10
CA PRO A 360 11.28 6.83 -3.74
C PRO A 360 11.82 8.19 -3.32
N ILE A 361 12.97 8.60 -3.87
CA ILE A 361 13.68 9.82 -3.47
C ILE A 361 13.54 10.98 -4.44
N LEU A 362 12.82 10.76 -5.54
CA LEU A 362 12.62 11.81 -6.53
C LEU A 362 11.76 12.94 -5.94
N ASP A 363 12.16 14.19 -6.17
CA ASP A 363 11.24 15.31 -6.03
C ASP A 363 10.17 15.20 -7.13
N THR A 364 9.05 14.59 -6.74
CA THR A 364 7.96 14.26 -7.67
C THR A 364 7.32 15.53 -8.23
N THR A 365 7.32 16.64 -7.48
CA THR A 365 6.78 17.92 -7.93
C THR A 365 7.65 18.54 -9.02
N GLU A 366 8.97 18.58 -8.80
CA GLU A 366 9.92 19.04 -9.81
C GLU A 366 9.92 18.11 -11.02
N GLY A 367 9.92 16.79 -10.81
CA GLY A 367 9.84 15.80 -11.88
C GLY A 367 8.59 15.96 -12.74
N PHE A 368 7.43 16.23 -12.13
CA PHE A 368 6.20 16.48 -12.85
C PHE A 368 6.25 17.81 -13.64
N SER A 369 6.79 18.87 -13.06
CA SER A 369 6.94 20.16 -13.76
C SER A 369 7.77 20.01 -15.04
N LYS A 370 8.90 19.31 -14.96
CA LYS A 370 9.75 19.03 -16.13
C LYS A 370 9.05 18.14 -17.16
N LEU A 371 8.32 17.10 -16.69
CA LEU A 371 7.57 16.21 -17.56
C LEU A 371 6.46 16.96 -18.30
N LYS A 372 5.75 17.85 -17.63
CA LYS A 372 4.71 18.70 -18.20
C LYS A 372 5.28 19.62 -19.30
N GLU A 373 6.41 20.28 -19.04
CA GLU A 373 7.10 21.09 -20.01
C GLU A 373 7.53 20.26 -21.24
N LEU A 374 8.12 19.09 -21.02
CA LEU A 374 8.55 18.19 -22.08
C LEU A 374 7.39 17.77 -22.97
N ILE A 375 6.25 17.39 -22.41
CA ILE A 375 5.08 16.90 -23.14
C ILE A 375 4.46 18.04 -23.96
N THR A 376 4.31 19.22 -23.36
CA THR A 376 3.58 20.35 -23.99
C THR A 376 4.43 21.19 -24.93
N SER A 377 5.77 21.11 -24.85
CA SER A 377 6.67 21.85 -25.73
C SER A 377 6.61 21.31 -27.18
N ASN A 378 6.57 22.19 -28.15
CA ASN A 378 6.64 21.87 -29.60
C ASN A 378 5.73 20.68 -29.99
N PRO A 379 4.41 20.80 -29.82
CA PRO A 379 3.49 19.73 -30.16
C PRO A 379 3.56 19.39 -31.67
N PRO A 380 3.59 18.10 -32.03
CA PRO A 380 3.57 17.70 -33.44
C PRO A 380 2.37 18.30 -34.19
N PHE A 381 2.59 18.78 -35.39
CA PHE A 381 1.57 19.37 -36.28
C PHE A 381 0.76 20.53 -35.65
N GLY A 382 1.29 21.17 -34.59
CA GLY A 382 0.57 22.24 -33.88
C GLY A 382 -0.66 21.76 -33.11
N ALA A 383 -0.72 20.49 -32.73
CA ALA A 383 -1.81 19.95 -31.95
C ALA A 383 -1.94 20.68 -30.59
N LYS A 384 -3.16 20.86 -30.12
CA LYS A 384 -3.40 21.36 -28.77
C LYS A 384 -3.20 20.22 -27.76
N ILE A 385 -2.26 20.40 -26.80
CA ILE A 385 -1.99 19.45 -25.76
C ILE A 385 -2.40 20.06 -24.42
N GLU A 386 -3.22 19.34 -23.67
CA GLU A 386 -3.71 19.73 -22.34
C GLU A 386 -3.42 18.63 -21.33
N ILE A 387 -2.98 19.02 -20.13
CA ILE A 387 -2.79 18.14 -18.98
C ILE A 387 -3.89 18.49 -17.97
N LEU A 388 -4.70 17.49 -17.61
CA LEU A 388 -5.89 17.65 -16.78
C LEU A 388 -5.85 16.62 -15.61
N ASN A 389 -6.65 16.87 -14.57
CA ASN A 389 -6.86 15.95 -13.46
C ASN A 389 -5.55 15.42 -12.85
N GLU A 390 -4.65 16.35 -12.54
CA GLU A 390 -3.34 16.06 -11.96
C GLU A 390 -3.48 15.46 -10.55
N ASP A 391 -2.83 14.31 -10.31
CA ASP A 391 -2.76 13.66 -9.00
C ASP A 391 -1.32 13.16 -8.76
N ILE A 392 -0.69 13.66 -7.70
CA ILE A 392 0.74 13.48 -7.45
C ILE A 392 0.92 13.04 -6.00
N CYS A 393 1.73 12.02 -5.79
CA CYS A 393 2.18 11.62 -4.48
C CYS A 393 3.69 11.35 -4.50
N PRO A 394 4.48 12.04 -3.69
CA PRO A 394 5.90 11.73 -3.53
C PRO A 394 6.13 10.31 -3.04
N GLY A 395 7.26 9.73 -3.44
CA GLY A 395 7.76 8.51 -2.84
C GLY A 395 8.28 8.75 -1.43
N VAL A 396 8.58 7.66 -0.73
CA VAL A 396 9.15 7.70 0.61
C VAL A 396 10.32 6.76 0.70
N ASP A 397 11.44 7.24 1.25
CA ASP A 397 12.55 6.41 1.72
C ASP A 397 12.74 6.69 3.22
N LEU A 398 12.33 5.75 4.06
CA LEU A 398 12.35 5.90 5.52
C LEU A 398 13.77 6.04 6.07
N VAL A 399 14.77 5.51 5.36
CA VAL A 399 16.18 5.64 5.74
C VAL A 399 16.65 7.07 5.52
N LYS A 400 16.33 7.63 4.35
CA LYS A 400 16.76 8.99 3.95
C LYS A 400 15.98 10.09 4.66
N THR A 401 14.76 9.80 5.11
CA THR A 401 13.93 10.73 5.90
C THR A 401 14.21 10.65 7.41
N ASN A 402 15.16 9.83 7.85
CA ASN A 402 15.46 9.55 9.27
C ASN A 402 14.29 8.91 10.06
N ASN A 403 13.37 8.28 9.36
CA ASN A 403 12.25 7.53 9.96
C ASN A 403 12.52 6.01 10.03
N CYS A 404 13.77 5.60 9.84
CA CYS A 404 14.14 4.20 9.82
C CYS A 404 14.04 3.57 11.22
N ILE A 405 13.55 2.35 11.25
CA ILE A 405 13.55 1.55 12.48
C ILE A 405 14.95 1.03 12.78
N THR A 406 15.23 0.83 14.06
CA THR A 406 16.52 0.30 14.53
C THR A 406 16.55 -1.22 14.44
N LYS A 407 17.77 -1.80 14.45
CA LYS A 407 17.94 -3.24 14.54
C LYS A 407 17.27 -3.81 15.80
N ALA A 408 17.34 -3.11 16.94
CA ALA A 408 16.70 -3.54 18.18
C ALA A 408 15.16 -3.66 18.03
N MET A 409 14.52 -2.77 17.27
CA MET A 409 13.08 -2.86 16.98
C MET A 409 12.75 -4.11 16.15
N VAL A 410 13.55 -4.42 15.12
CA VAL A 410 13.39 -5.63 14.32
C VAL A 410 13.63 -6.89 15.15
N ASP A 411 14.69 -6.90 15.94
CA ASP A 411 15.03 -8.04 16.82
C ASP A 411 13.91 -8.30 17.85
N SER A 412 13.27 -7.26 18.37
CA SER A 412 12.13 -7.37 19.29
C SER A 412 10.90 -7.94 18.58
N PHE A 413 10.63 -7.54 17.34
CA PHE A 413 9.55 -8.10 16.54
C PHE A 413 9.81 -9.57 16.18
N ASP A 414 11.05 -9.94 15.89
CA ASP A 414 11.46 -11.31 15.56
C ASP A 414 11.65 -12.23 16.77
N LYS A 415 11.59 -11.70 17.99
CA LYS A 415 11.96 -12.41 19.23
C LYS A 415 11.25 -13.75 19.40
N TYR A 416 9.98 -13.82 19.05
CA TYR A 416 9.20 -15.05 19.09
C TYR A 416 9.76 -16.12 18.15
N TYR A 417 10.14 -15.74 16.95
CA TYR A 417 10.58 -16.65 15.89
C TYR A 417 12.06 -17.03 15.98
N GLN A 418 12.88 -16.17 16.57
CA GLN A 418 14.29 -16.49 16.82
C GLN A 418 14.43 -17.75 17.69
N LYS A 419 13.48 -17.99 18.61
CA LYS A 419 13.42 -19.23 19.37
C LYS A 419 13.11 -20.46 18.53
N MET A 420 12.35 -20.31 17.46
CA MET A 420 12.08 -21.38 16.50
C MET A 420 13.19 -21.55 15.46
N LYS A 421 14.35 -20.87 15.65
CA LYS A 421 15.47 -20.82 14.68
C LYS A 421 15.04 -20.35 13.30
N ARG A 422 14.02 -19.51 13.22
CA ARG A 422 13.53 -18.89 11.98
C ARG A 422 13.87 -17.41 11.98
N LYS A 423 14.48 -16.92 10.90
CA LYS A 423 14.64 -15.48 10.65
C LYS A 423 13.48 -15.06 9.76
N ILE A 424 12.71 -14.06 10.17
CA ILE A 424 11.38 -13.91 9.62
C ILE A 424 11.08 -12.53 9.07
N THR A 425 11.64 -11.47 9.69
CA THR A 425 11.34 -10.12 9.23
C THR A 425 12.35 -9.65 8.21
N LEU A 426 11.86 -9.38 7.00
CA LEU A 426 12.68 -8.95 5.86
C LEU A 426 12.49 -7.44 5.61
N PRO A 427 13.57 -6.70 5.34
CA PRO A 427 13.46 -5.35 4.81
C PRO A 427 12.93 -5.41 3.37
N VAL A 428 11.90 -4.63 3.06
CA VAL A 428 11.34 -4.59 1.72
C VAL A 428 11.25 -3.15 1.19
N ARG A 429 11.48 -2.99 -0.10
CA ARG A 429 11.16 -1.79 -0.85
C ARG A 429 9.92 -2.10 -1.69
N MET A 430 8.99 -1.17 -1.75
CA MET A 430 7.69 -1.38 -2.38
C MET A 430 7.57 -0.64 -3.70
N GLY A 431 7.10 -1.34 -4.72
CA GLY A 431 6.80 -0.74 -6.02
C GLY A 431 5.52 0.10 -6.04
N ARG A 432 4.60 -0.15 -5.10
CA ARG A 432 3.40 0.65 -4.90
C ARG A 432 3.71 1.97 -4.21
N SER A 433 2.83 2.94 -4.36
CA SER A 433 2.89 4.20 -3.61
C SER A 433 2.05 4.09 -2.34
N CYS A 434 2.45 4.84 -1.31
CA CYS A 434 1.77 4.87 -0.01
C CYS A 434 1.62 6.32 0.47
N PRO A 435 0.55 7.04 0.06
CA PRO A 435 0.32 8.42 0.47
C PRO A 435 0.26 8.59 2.00
N CYS A 436 -0.38 7.65 2.70
CA CYS A 436 -0.39 7.61 4.16
C CYS A 436 1.02 7.74 4.74
N LEU A 437 1.95 6.93 4.26
CA LEU A 437 3.33 6.94 4.75
C LEU A 437 4.03 8.26 4.45
N TYR A 438 3.79 8.86 3.29
CA TYR A 438 4.29 10.20 2.99
C TYR A 438 3.80 11.22 4.01
N TYR A 439 2.50 11.29 4.29
CA TYR A 439 1.96 12.21 5.29
C TYR A 439 2.51 11.95 6.69
N LEU A 440 2.70 10.68 7.07
CA LEU A 440 3.29 10.33 8.36
C LEU A 440 4.74 10.82 8.47
N THR A 441 5.57 10.71 7.43
CA THR A 441 6.95 11.25 7.45
C THR A 441 6.99 12.77 7.51
N GLN A 442 6.01 13.46 6.94
CA GLN A 442 5.90 14.93 7.04
C GLN A 442 5.49 15.38 8.45
N LYS A 443 4.56 14.65 9.09
CA LYS A 443 4.05 14.97 10.43
C LYS A 443 5.03 14.57 11.52
N PHE A 444 5.63 13.40 11.43
CA PHE A 444 6.50 12.80 12.45
C PHE A 444 7.95 12.74 11.99
N LYS A 445 8.54 13.92 11.78
CA LYS A 445 9.94 14.04 11.35
C LYS A 445 10.89 13.42 12.38
N ASN A 446 11.83 12.59 11.91
CA ASN A 446 12.84 11.91 12.72
C ASN A 446 12.28 10.93 13.78
N ILE A 447 11.01 10.56 13.71
CA ILE A 447 10.42 9.53 14.55
C ILE A 447 10.41 8.22 13.77
N PRO A 448 10.88 7.09 14.35
CA PRO A 448 10.87 5.80 13.67
C PRO A 448 9.46 5.40 13.23
N ILE A 449 9.32 4.93 11.99
CA ILE A 449 8.08 4.42 11.43
C ILE A 449 8.25 2.96 11.07
N PHE A 450 7.59 2.06 11.82
CA PHE A 450 7.52 0.65 11.51
C PHE A 450 6.31 0.39 10.60
N ALA A 451 6.52 0.43 9.30
CA ALA A 451 5.48 0.10 8.34
C ALA A 451 5.53 -1.39 8.02
N SER A 452 4.53 -2.15 8.47
CA SER A 452 4.45 -3.59 8.35
C SER A 452 3.01 -4.08 8.23
N GLY A 453 2.81 -5.37 7.98
CA GLY A 453 1.49 -5.97 7.93
C GLY A 453 1.53 -7.49 7.81
N CYS A 454 0.39 -8.11 8.06
CA CYS A 454 0.25 -9.56 8.05
C CYS A 454 0.01 -10.13 6.64
N GLY A 455 -0.52 -9.32 5.70
CA GLY A 455 -0.88 -9.77 4.35
C GLY A 455 0.31 -10.27 3.53
N ASN A 456 0.00 -11.06 2.49
CA ASN A 456 0.96 -11.51 1.50
C ASN A 456 0.49 -11.12 0.10
N THR A 457 1.34 -10.47 -0.67
CA THR A 457 1.00 -9.91 -1.99
C THR A 457 0.42 -10.96 -2.96
N PHE A 458 0.90 -12.19 -2.88
CA PHE A 458 0.66 -13.20 -3.92
C PHE A 458 -0.26 -14.33 -3.49
N SER A 459 -0.32 -14.66 -2.20
CA SER A 459 -1.12 -15.78 -1.73
C SER A 459 -2.48 -15.38 -1.21
N ASP A 460 -2.64 -14.11 -0.85
CA ASP A 460 -3.83 -13.65 -0.17
C ASP A 460 -4.82 -12.96 -1.13
N ASN A 461 -4.52 -13.01 -2.45
CA ASN A 461 -5.31 -12.39 -3.52
C ASN A 461 -5.68 -10.93 -3.20
N VAL A 462 -4.70 -10.18 -2.74
CA VAL A 462 -4.89 -8.79 -2.32
C VAL A 462 -5.51 -7.96 -3.44
N ARG A 463 -6.64 -7.32 -3.17
CA ARG A 463 -7.43 -6.52 -4.12
C ARG A 463 -8.09 -7.32 -5.25
N ASP A 464 -8.07 -8.65 -5.22
CA ASP A 464 -8.69 -9.51 -6.22
C ASP A 464 -9.83 -10.35 -5.62
N GLY A 465 -10.51 -11.15 -6.42
CA GLY A 465 -11.50 -12.12 -5.93
C GLY A 465 -10.85 -13.17 -5.00
N ASN A 466 -11.60 -13.64 -4.02
CA ASN A 466 -11.10 -14.56 -2.97
C ASN A 466 -9.98 -13.97 -2.12
N GLU A 467 -9.94 -12.64 -1.94
CA GLU A 467 -9.06 -12.02 -0.96
C GLU A 467 -9.22 -12.68 0.40
N ASN A 468 -8.10 -13.01 1.05
CA ASN A 468 -8.13 -13.78 2.30
C ASN A 468 -6.92 -13.49 3.18
N ILE A 469 -7.04 -13.83 4.46
CA ILE A 469 -5.91 -13.81 5.40
C ILE A 469 -5.82 -15.15 6.15
N ASN A 470 -4.61 -15.69 6.26
CA ASN A 470 -4.37 -16.91 7.01
C ASN A 470 -4.39 -16.65 8.52
N LEU A 471 -5.25 -17.34 9.26
CA LEU A 471 -5.46 -17.12 10.70
C LEU A 471 -4.21 -17.45 11.55
N ILE A 472 -3.47 -18.50 11.23
CA ILE A 472 -2.25 -18.85 11.97
C ILE A 472 -1.18 -17.76 11.76
N LYS A 473 -1.06 -17.24 10.53
CA LYS A 473 -0.14 -16.13 10.26
C LYS A 473 -0.55 -14.87 11.01
N LEU A 474 -1.84 -14.58 11.07
CA LEU A 474 -2.40 -13.45 11.81
C LEU A 474 -2.12 -13.54 13.31
N ILE A 475 -2.36 -14.71 13.92
CA ILE A 475 -2.02 -15.02 15.32
C ILE A 475 -0.53 -14.78 15.56
N ASN A 476 0.32 -15.38 14.75
CA ASN A 476 1.75 -15.26 14.87
C ASN A 476 2.24 -13.81 14.75
N TYR A 477 1.64 -13.03 13.83
CA TYR A 477 1.94 -11.62 13.66
C TYR A 477 1.58 -10.82 14.92
N THR A 478 0.41 -11.08 15.50
CA THR A 478 -0.03 -10.45 16.76
C THR A 478 0.89 -10.80 17.92
N VAL A 479 1.37 -12.04 18.00
CA VAL A 479 2.39 -12.45 19.00
C VAL A 479 3.69 -11.66 18.82
N SER A 480 4.18 -11.51 17.59
CA SER A 480 5.36 -10.68 17.28
C SER A 480 5.16 -9.22 17.67
N MET A 481 3.99 -8.65 17.35
CA MET A 481 3.63 -7.29 17.78
C MET A 481 3.60 -7.16 19.30
N THR A 482 3.13 -8.19 20.03
CA THR A 482 3.12 -8.18 21.50
C THR A 482 4.54 -8.08 22.05
N TYR A 483 5.47 -8.87 21.53
CA TYR A 483 6.88 -8.78 21.96
C TYR A 483 7.52 -7.45 21.56
N TYR A 484 7.23 -6.97 20.36
CA TYR A 484 7.67 -5.65 19.92
C TYR A 484 7.25 -4.56 20.91
N VAL A 485 5.99 -4.53 21.27
CA VAL A 485 5.43 -3.55 22.20
C VAL A 485 6.02 -3.70 23.62
N CYS A 486 6.14 -4.94 24.11
CA CYS A 486 6.67 -5.20 25.46
C CYS A 486 8.18 -4.93 25.59
N ASP A 487 8.92 -5.00 24.52
CA ASP A 487 10.37 -4.78 24.49
C ASP A 487 10.76 -3.30 24.26
N PHE A 488 9.80 -2.37 24.31
CA PHE A 488 10.02 -0.95 24.01
C PHE A 488 11.22 -0.33 24.77
N ARG A 489 11.52 -0.78 25.98
CA ARG A 489 12.68 -0.31 26.76
C ARG A 489 14.04 -0.64 26.11
N ASN A 490 14.09 -1.67 25.27
CA ASN A 490 15.32 -2.04 24.56
C ASN A 490 15.66 -1.09 23.40
N TYR A 491 14.70 -0.35 22.92
CA TYR A 491 14.86 0.59 21.80
C TYR A 491 14.36 2.02 22.09
N MET A 492 13.89 2.25 23.31
CA MET A 492 13.59 3.57 23.83
C MET A 492 14.92 4.26 24.22
N LYS A 493 15.48 5.05 23.31
CA LYS A 493 16.70 5.85 23.62
C LYS A 493 16.55 7.24 23.08
#